data_4f1a6a96b845e7a014926d9dfc3061a5
#
_entry.id   4f1a6a96b845e7a014926d9dfc3061a5
#
_cell.length_a   1.000
_cell.length_b   1.000
_cell.length_c   1.000
_cell.angle_alpha   90.00
_cell.angle_beta   90.00
_cell.angle_gamma   90.00
#
_symmetry.space_group_name_H-M   'P 1'
#
loop_
_entity.id
_entity.type
_entity.pdbx_description
1 polymer ?
#
loop_
_entity_poly.entity_id
_entity_poly.type
_entity_poly.pdbx_seq_one_letter_code
_entity_poly.pdbx_strand_id
1 'polypeptide(L)'
;MKLYKFIPAAALLLMASCSEDEMDRINTDHGNPPIDVINGRLMITDAITSTGFTTASGGYSYYASVYNEQIFGTGNNQFKNAELRQISEVAGSSTFNNVWNGTYATLLNLKSIIAKCGEGGLNSGQKDLLGMAQVLAALNWGILTDMHGDIPCSEALQGGALKQPKLDTQESIYKYIFALLDDAIANLTEAKTKGMSNVGDQDLLYGNDNSKWLAAAHAVKARYKLHMMKRDANAAAEALTEAQAAIDAGFDGMVLDIYDGTESLMSPWQAFQYSRDYCACTTTVQSLLKDRQDPRENVYIYYYSAGDEMDPADPDYQAPVCGIPGDETMAVLSGAWSLSAPKWLTYNAAGDYPLYPTATTHILSLSEVYFIMAEIQARNGADCTESLSSAINANFNDIKTFGSISQSASEYVASLSSRISDNPVKEVMVQKYLSQCRDEQVETYNDIRRCKALGEEFITLTNPKNMNGSSSRWPLRLPYGNSGVSSNTNVREAYGDGLYVFSEPVWIFGGTR
;
A
#
# COMPACT_ATOMS: atom_id res chain seq x y z
N MET A 1 -20.62 77.04 7.24
CA MET A 1 -20.52 76.53 8.62
C MET A 1 -21.51 75.39 8.87
N LYS A 2 -21.37 74.22 8.22
CA LYS A 2 -22.20 73.01 8.46
C LYS A 2 -21.47 71.67 8.19
N LEU A 3 -20.13 71.67 8.10
CA LEU A 3 -19.39 70.45 7.80
C LEU A 3 -18.89 69.66 9.05
N TYR A 4 -18.91 70.28 10.25
CA TYR A 4 -18.36 69.69 11.48
C TYR A 4 -19.33 68.79 12.26
N LYS A 5 -20.58 68.62 11.83
CA LYS A 5 -21.56 67.78 12.53
C LYS A 5 -21.62 66.33 12.01
N PHE A 6 -20.93 66.00 10.92
CA PHE A 6 -20.91 64.65 10.33
C PHE A 6 -19.66 63.83 10.71
N ILE A 7 -18.62 64.48 11.26
CA ILE A 7 -17.38 63.80 11.66
C ILE A 7 -17.59 62.84 12.83
N PRO A 8 -18.36 63.16 13.90
CA PRO A 8 -18.57 62.21 14.98
C PRO A 8 -19.48 61.04 14.61
N ALA A 9 -20.41 61.21 13.64
CA ALA A 9 -21.23 60.08 13.16
C ALA A 9 -20.46 59.12 12.25
N ALA A 10 -19.53 59.60 11.46
CA ALA A 10 -18.64 58.74 10.66
C ALA A 10 -17.59 58.04 11.52
N ALA A 11 -17.10 58.67 12.60
CA ALA A 11 -16.20 58.04 13.55
C ALA A 11 -16.90 56.96 14.40
N LEU A 12 -18.20 57.15 14.75
CA LEU A 12 -18.98 56.10 15.42
C LEU A 12 -19.34 54.91 14.54
N LEU A 13 -19.47 55.12 13.22
CA LEU A 13 -19.66 54.05 12.24
C LEU A 13 -18.38 53.25 11.95
N LEU A 14 -17.20 53.85 12.14
CA LEU A 14 -15.91 53.18 12.04
C LEU A 14 -15.56 52.39 13.32
N MET A 15 -16.20 52.69 14.45
CA MET A 15 -16.05 51.94 15.70
C MET A 15 -17.03 50.75 15.79
N ALA A 16 -17.96 50.63 14.86
CA ALA A 16 -18.81 49.45 14.68
C ALA A 16 -18.20 48.42 13.72
N SER A 17 -16.90 48.51 13.42
CA SER A 17 -16.14 47.43 12.79
C SER A 17 -16.11 46.23 13.73
N CYS A 18 -16.53 45.09 13.27
CA CYS A 18 -16.69 43.82 13.99
C CYS A 18 -15.74 43.69 15.18
N SER A 19 -16.31 43.50 16.39
CA SER A 19 -15.50 43.14 17.56
C SER A 19 -14.73 41.85 17.28
N GLU A 20 -13.58 41.64 17.88
CA GLU A 20 -12.85 40.35 17.78
C GLU A 20 -13.79 39.19 18.04
N ASP A 21 -14.68 39.27 19.02
CA ASP A 21 -15.71 38.27 19.32
C ASP A 21 -16.64 37.96 18.15
N GLU A 22 -17.04 38.97 17.36
CA GLU A 22 -17.89 38.76 16.18
C GLU A 22 -17.11 38.19 15.03
N MET A 23 -15.84 38.57 14.84
CA MET A 23 -14.95 37.95 13.87
C MET A 23 -14.66 36.51 14.25
N ASP A 24 -14.41 36.22 15.50
CA ASP A 24 -14.22 34.86 15.99
C ASP A 24 -15.49 34.01 15.81
N ARG A 25 -16.68 34.59 16.10
CA ARG A 25 -17.96 33.91 15.83
C ARG A 25 -18.18 33.59 14.37
N ILE A 26 -17.86 34.52 13.47
CA ILE A 26 -17.97 34.31 12.01
C ILE A 26 -16.93 33.31 11.52
N ASN A 27 -15.73 33.34 12.06
CA ASN A 27 -14.63 32.45 11.66
C ASN A 27 -14.70 31.07 12.33
N THR A 28 -15.53 30.91 13.38
CA THR A 28 -15.76 29.60 13.99
C THR A 28 -16.61 28.75 13.06
N ASP A 29 -16.06 27.65 12.58
CA ASP A 29 -16.80 26.67 11.81
C ASP A 29 -17.72 25.87 12.73
N HIS A 30 -19.00 26.28 12.78
CA HIS A 30 -20.01 25.61 13.60
C HIS A 30 -20.49 24.28 13.00
N GLY A 31 -20.17 24.01 11.72
CA GLY A 31 -20.54 22.79 11.01
C GLY A 31 -19.53 21.65 11.25
N ASN A 32 -18.27 21.98 11.54
CA ASN A 32 -17.20 21.02 11.76
C ASN A 32 -16.60 21.22 13.15
N PRO A 33 -16.87 20.33 14.11
CA PRO A 33 -16.30 20.44 15.44
C PRO A 33 -14.76 20.35 15.38
N PRO A 34 -14.03 21.11 16.22
CA PRO A 34 -12.59 21.00 16.32
C PRO A 34 -12.16 19.56 16.62
N ILE A 35 -11.05 19.12 16.03
CA ILE A 35 -10.56 17.73 16.14
C ILE A 35 -10.33 17.30 17.59
N ASP A 36 -10.00 18.21 18.48
CA ASP A 36 -9.74 17.96 19.90
C ASP A 36 -10.98 17.54 20.70
N VAL A 37 -12.19 17.93 20.27
CA VAL A 37 -13.45 17.51 20.94
C VAL A 37 -14.06 16.25 20.33
N ILE A 38 -13.56 15.75 19.20
CA ILE A 38 -14.06 14.52 18.58
C ILE A 38 -13.50 13.31 19.34
N ASN A 39 -14.38 12.37 19.70
CA ASN A 39 -13.94 11.12 20.33
C ASN A 39 -13.08 10.30 19.35
N GLY A 40 -11.90 9.83 19.77
CA GLY A 40 -10.96 9.08 18.96
C GLY A 40 -11.56 7.82 18.33
N ARG A 41 -12.53 7.18 18.98
CA ARG A 41 -13.22 6.01 18.42
C ARG A 41 -13.97 6.30 17.12
N LEU A 42 -14.41 7.55 16.90
CA LEU A 42 -15.10 7.93 15.65
C LEU A 42 -14.10 8.24 14.53
N MET A 43 -12.83 8.43 14.89
CA MET A 43 -11.75 8.70 13.93
C MET A 43 -11.08 7.42 13.45
N ILE A 44 -11.21 6.30 14.16
CA ILE A 44 -10.52 5.06 13.83
C ILE A 44 -11.05 4.44 12.54
N THR A 45 -12.34 4.57 12.26
CA THR A 45 -12.98 4.10 11.02
C THR A 45 -12.31 4.71 9.79
N ASP A 46 -12.15 6.05 9.80
CA ASP A 46 -11.44 6.76 8.72
C ASP A 46 -9.98 6.33 8.64
N ALA A 47 -9.30 6.17 9.76
CA ALA A 47 -7.91 5.73 9.77
C ALA A 47 -7.74 4.31 9.19
N ILE A 48 -8.64 3.38 9.47
CA ILE A 48 -8.66 2.02 8.91
C ILE A 48 -8.90 2.08 7.40
N THR A 49 -9.97 2.75 6.97
CA THR A 49 -10.34 2.82 5.55
C THR A 49 -9.28 3.54 4.73
N SER A 50 -8.76 4.67 5.22
CA SER A 50 -7.70 5.43 4.54
C SER A 50 -6.37 4.66 4.48
N THR A 51 -6.04 3.85 5.51
CA THR A 51 -4.88 2.96 5.46
C THR A 51 -5.03 1.95 4.32
N GLY A 52 -6.20 1.31 4.19
CA GLY A 52 -6.47 0.35 3.12
C GLY A 52 -6.54 1.01 1.75
N PHE A 53 -7.36 2.04 1.58
CA PHE A 53 -7.68 2.63 0.27
C PHE A 53 -6.57 3.53 -0.27
N THR A 54 -5.93 4.31 0.59
CA THR A 54 -4.95 5.31 0.16
C THR A 54 -3.55 4.76 0.23
N THR A 55 -3.14 4.22 1.39
CA THR A 55 -1.75 3.90 1.64
C THR A 55 -1.37 2.52 1.12
N ALA A 56 -2.13 1.48 1.46
CA ALA A 56 -1.79 0.10 1.09
C ALA A 56 -2.20 -0.26 -0.35
N SER A 57 -3.43 0.07 -0.78
CA SER A 57 -3.97 -0.33 -2.09
C SER A 57 -4.18 0.83 -3.07
N GLY A 58 -3.74 2.04 -2.73
CA GLY A 58 -3.88 3.24 -3.56
C GLY A 58 -2.72 3.47 -4.52
N GLY A 59 -2.35 4.74 -4.68
CA GLY A 59 -1.37 5.17 -5.67
C GLY A 59 -0.01 4.46 -5.59
N TYR A 60 0.48 4.09 -4.41
CA TYR A 60 1.71 3.32 -4.28
C TYR A 60 1.58 1.93 -4.89
N SER A 61 0.49 1.21 -4.59
CA SER A 61 0.22 -0.11 -5.11
C SER A 61 0.07 -0.12 -6.64
N TYR A 62 -0.63 0.87 -7.19
CA TYR A 62 -0.84 1.00 -8.64
C TYR A 62 0.48 1.14 -9.40
N TYR A 63 1.36 2.04 -8.97
CA TYR A 63 2.66 2.21 -9.62
C TYR A 63 3.64 1.09 -9.32
N ALA A 64 3.63 0.54 -8.11
CA ALA A 64 4.44 -0.63 -7.77
C ALA A 64 4.12 -1.81 -8.69
N SER A 65 2.84 -2.08 -8.97
CA SER A 65 2.42 -3.15 -9.86
C SER A 65 3.01 -3.03 -11.28
N VAL A 66 3.14 -1.79 -11.79
CA VAL A 66 3.78 -1.51 -13.09
C VAL A 66 5.30 -1.66 -13.01
N TYR A 67 5.92 -1.22 -11.91
CA TYR A 67 7.38 -1.35 -11.74
C TYR A 67 7.82 -2.79 -11.51
N ASN A 68 6.96 -3.59 -10.86
CA ASN A 68 7.15 -5.01 -10.62
C ASN A 68 6.82 -5.88 -11.85
N GLU A 69 6.31 -5.29 -12.93
CA GLU A 69 5.80 -6.00 -14.12
C GLU A 69 4.66 -6.98 -13.79
N GLN A 70 3.85 -6.70 -12.77
CA GLN A 70 2.62 -7.45 -12.49
C GLN A 70 1.46 -6.97 -13.36
N ILE A 71 1.43 -5.67 -13.66
CA ILE A 71 0.43 -5.02 -14.51
C ILE A 71 1.11 -4.31 -15.67
N PHE A 72 0.53 -4.42 -16.86
CA PHE A 72 0.90 -3.70 -18.07
C PHE A 72 0.01 -2.45 -18.21
N GLY A 73 0.61 -1.30 -18.51
CA GLY A 73 -0.12 -0.07 -18.79
C GLY A 73 -0.67 -0.05 -20.21
N THR A 74 -1.97 0.17 -20.38
CA THR A 74 -2.64 0.27 -21.68
C THR A 74 -2.85 1.71 -22.12
N GLY A 75 -2.95 1.96 -23.41
CA GLY A 75 -3.25 3.28 -23.96
C GLY A 75 -2.19 4.35 -23.68
N ASN A 76 -2.53 5.61 -23.89
CA ASN A 76 -1.64 6.76 -23.66
C ASN A 76 -1.99 7.44 -22.33
N ASN A 77 -1.53 6.88 -21.22
CA ASN A 77 -1.84 7.32 -19.87
C ASN A 77 -0.66 7.22 -18.92
N GLN A 78 -0.87 7.60 -17.67
CA GLN A 78 0.17 7.63 -16.63
C GLN A 78 0.83 6.26 -16.37
N PHE A 79 0.08 5.16 -16.41
CA PHE A 79 0.66 3.83 -16.20
C PHE A 79 1.57 3.44 -17.36
N LYS A 80 1.17 3.75 -18.60
CA LYS A 80 2.04 3.55 -19.75
C LYS A 80 3.29 4.42 -19.68
N ASN A 81 3.15 5.67 -19.27
CA ASN A 81 4.29 6.56 -19.05
C ASN A 81 5.24 6.02 -17.98
N ALA A 82 4.68 5.48 -16.88
CA ALA A 82 5.47 4.83 -15.83
C ALA A 82 6.16 3.56 -16.34
N GLU A 83 5.47 2.74 -17.12
CA GLU A 83 6.03 1.54 -17.75
C GLU A 83 7.17 1.87 -18.71
N LEU A 84 7.01 2.90 -19.52
CA LEU A 84 8.06 3.39 -20.42
C LEU A 84 9.17 4.18 -19.69
N ARG A 85 9.13 4.26 -18.36
CA ARG A 85 10.12 4.96 -17.52
C ARG A 85 10.30 6.42 -17.93
N GLN A 86 9.23 7.09 -18.33
CA GLN A 86 9.27 8.52 -18.60
C GLN A 86 9.64 9.29 -17.32
N ILE A 87 10.65 10.16 -17.42
CA ILE A 87 11.18 10.91 -16.26
C ILE A 87 10.09 11.75 -15.59
N SER A 88 9.27 12.43 -16.37
CA SER A 88 8.18 13.26 -15.85
C SER A 88 7.16 12.48 -15.02
N GLU A 89 6.99 11.19 -15.28
CA GLU A 89 6.09 10.31 -14.55
C GLU A 89 6.79 9.67 -13.34
N VAL A 90 7.97 9.08 -13.56
CA VAL A 90 8.66 8.28 -12.52
C VAL A 90 9.36 9.15 -11.48
N ALA A 91 9.94 10.29 -11.90
CA ALA A 91 10.66 11.22 -11.03
C ALA A 91 9.89 12.50 -10.71
N GLY A 92 8.72 12.69 -11.30
CA GLY A 92 7.89 13.88 -11.10
C GLY A 92 7.21 13.90 -9.73
N SER A 93 7.36 15.01 -8.99
CA SER A 93 6.75 15.16 -7.66
C SER A 93 5.22 15.12 -7.66
N SER A 94 4.58 15.41 -8.80
CA SER A 94 3.11 15.40 -8.93
C SER A 94 2.51 14.00 -8.93
N THR A 95 3.24 13.00 -9.41
CA THR A 95 2.76 11.62 -9.60
C THR A 95 2.24 11.02 -8.30
N PHE A 96 2.99 11.15 -7.23
CA PHE A 96 2.64 10.58 -5.92
C PHE A 96 2.04 11.59 -4.94
N ASN A 97 1.71 12.80 -5.40
CA ASN A 97 1.25 13.87 -4.51
C ASN A 97 -0.05 13.52 -3.75
N ASN A 98 -1.00 12.86 -4.40
CA ASN A 98 -2.26 12.51 -3.76
C ASN A 98 -2.07 11.48 -2.65
N VAL A 99 -1.33 10.40 -2.91
CA VAL A 99 -1.07 9.37 -1.90
C VAL A 99 -0.17 9.88 -0.78
N TRP A 100 0.82 10.74 -1.08
CA TRP A 100 1.62 11.46 -0.09
C TRP A 100 0.75 12.25 0.88
N ASN A 101 -0.13 13.10 0.35
CA ASN A 101 -1.03 13.92 1.17
C ASN A 101 -2.03 13.07 1.95
N GLY A 102 -2.61 12.06 1.31
CA GLY A 102 -3.57 11.16 1.95
C GLY A 102 -2.95 10.38 3.10
N THR A 103 -1.74 9.84 2.92
CA THR A 103 -1.02 9.13 3.99
C THR A 103 -0.70 10.05 5.17
N TYR A 104 -0.26 11.29 4.92
CA TYR A 104 -0.05 12.27 6.00
C TYR A 104 -1.35 12.69 6.69
N ALA A 105 -2.48 12.76 5.97
CA ALA A 105 -3.79 13.02 6.59
C ALA A 105 -4.21 11.86 7.51
N THR A 106 -4.02 10.62 7.07
CA THR A 106 -4.24 9.41 7.90
C THR A 106 -3.36 9.44 9.15
N LEU A 107 -2.08 9.77 9.00
CA LEU A 107 -1.13 9.88 10.12
C LEU A 107 -1.51 11.01 11.10
N LEU A 108 -2.09 12.12 10.62
CA LEU A 108 -2.61 13.19 11.50
C LEU A 108 -3.78 12.69 12.36
N ASN A 109 -4.71 11.94 11.78
CA ASN A 109 -5.81 11.32 12.51
C ASN A 109 -5.28 10.33 13.56
N LEU A 110 -4.35 9.47 13.18
CA LEU A 110 -3.75 8.48 14.08
C LEU A 110 -2.96 9.14 15.22
N LYS A 111 -2.17 10.18 14.93
CA LYS A 111 -1.47 10.99 15.94
C LYS A 111 -2.46 11.61 16.93
N SER A 112 -3.59 12.11 16.44
CA SER A 112 -4.64 12.68 17.27
C SER A 112 -5.31 11.63 18.17
N ILE A 113 -5.60 10.44 17.65
CA ILE A 113 -6.15 9.32 18.45
C ILE A 113 -5.18 8.93 19.56
N ILE A 114 -3.89 8.72 19.23
CA ILE A 114 -2.85 8.36 20.19
C ILE A 114 -2.75 9.41 21.31
N ALA A 115 -2.74 10.70 20.94
CA ALA A 115 -2.70 11.80 21.91
C ALA A 115 -3.93 11.81 22.85
N LYS A 116 -5.13 11.54 22.30
CA LYS A 116 -6.38 11.47 23.08
C LYS A 116 -6.40 10.29 24.06
N CYS A 117 -5.69 9.21 23.76
CA CYS A 117 -5.56 8.05 24.66
C CYS A 117 -4.51 8.26 25.75
N GLY A 118 -3.68 9.31 25.65
CA GLY A 118 -2.72 9.71 26.69
C GLY A 118 -3.37 10.22 27.99
N GLU A 119 -2.55 10.48 28.99
CA GLU A 119 -3.01 10.98 30.29
C GLU A 119 -3.77 12.31 30.16
N GLY A 120 -4.95 12.39 30.74
CA GLY A 120 -5.84 13.57 30.66
C GLY A 120 -6.54 13.76 29.33
N GLY A 121 -6.28 12.92 28.34
CA GLY A 121 -6.96 12.97 27.04
C GLY A 121 -8.39 12.43 27.09
N LEU A 122 -9.17 12.75 26.06
CA LEU A 122 -10.60 12.40 25.96
C LEU A 122 -10.87 10.89 26.00
N ASN A 123 -9.91 10.08 25.52
CA ASN A 123 -9.97 8.61 25.49
C ASN A 123 -8.93 7.98 26.44
N SER A 124 -8.54 8.70 27.50
CA SER A 124 -7.52 8.21 28.44
C SER A 124 -7.89 6.84 29.00
N GLY A 125 -6.94 5.92 29.01
CA GLY A 125 -7.10 4.55 29.49
C GLY A 125 -7.72 3.56 28.52
N GLN A 126 -8.16 3.98 27.32
CA GLN A 126 -8.68 3.07 26.28
C GLN A 126 -7.53 2.39 25.52
N LYS A 127 -7.02 1.29 26.08
CA LYS A 127 -5.86 0.57 25.59
C LYS A 127 -6.11 -0.15 24.24
N ASP A 128 -7.34 -0.59 24.00
CA ASP A 128 -7.80 -1.13 22.73
C ASP A 128 -7.64 -0.10 21.59
N LEU A 129 -8.27 1.07 21.74
CA LEU A 129 -8.16 2.15 20.77
C LEU A 129 -6.71 2.61 20.54
N LEU A 130 -5.95 2.74 21.65
CA LEU A 130 -4.54 3.14 21.57
C LEU A 130 -3.71 2.13 20.78
N GLY A 131 -3.83 0.84 21.08
CA GLY A 131 -3.08 -0.21 20.39
C GLY A 131 -3.43 -0.30 18.89
N MET A 132 -4.73 -0.22 18.54
CA MET A 132 -5.18 -0.16 17.15
C MET A 132 -4.56 1.02 16.39
N ALA A 133 -4.60 2.23 16.98
CA ALA A 133 -4.02 3.41 16.36
C ALA A 133 -2.50 3.31 16.19
N GLN A 134 -1.79 2.68 17.13
CA GLN A 134 -0.35 2.47 17.06
C GLN A 134 0.03 1.47 15.95
N VAL A 135 -0.72 0.37 15.76
CA VAL A 135 -0.51 -0.57 14.65
C VAL A 135 -0.68 0.12 13.30
N LEU A 136 -1.78 0.87 13.14
CA LEU A 136 -2.04 1.60 11.89
C LEU A 136 -1.02 2.72 11.64
N ALA A 137 -0.57 3.42 12.70
CA ALA A 137 0.48 4.43 12.57
C ALA A 137 1.81 3.80 12.11
N ALA A 138 2.19 2.66 12.69
CA ALA A 138 3.38 1.92 12.28
C ALA A 138 3.33 1.50 10.80
N LEU A 139 2.18 0.99 10.34
CA LEU A 139 1.95 0.63 8.93
C LEU A 139 2.11 1.84 7.99
N ASN A 140 1.44 2.95 8.31
CA ASN A 140 1.47 4.14 7.45
C ASN A 140 2.86 4.79 7.40
N TRP A 141 3.55 4.91 8.55
CA TRP A 141 4.94 5.38 8.58
C TRP A 141 5.88 4.45 7.83
N GLY A 142 5.70 3.13 7.98
CA GLY A 142 6.53 2.15 7.30
C GLY A 142 6.40 2.21 5.78
N ILE A 143 5.19 2.16 5.25
CA ILE A 143 4.96 2.28 3.79
C ILE A 143 5.50 3.61 3.28
N LEU A 144 5.22 4.72 3.96
CA LEU A 144 5.67 6.05 3.53
C LEU A 144 7.20 6.14 3.47
N THR A 145 7.91 5.67 4.51
CA THR A 145 9.38 5.74 4.52
C THR A 145 10.01 4.72 3.57
N ASP A 146 9.41 3.54 3.38
CA ASP A 146 9.89 2.54 2.40
C ASP A 146 9.80 3.07 0.97
N MET A 147 8.77 3.87 0.68
CA MET A 147 8.62 4.48 -0.64
C MET A 147 9.57 5.66 -0.86
N HIS A 148 9.78 6.51 0.15
CA HIS A 148 10.45 7.82 -0.03
C HIS A 148 11.81 7.93 0.68
N GLY A 149 12.15 7.06 1.62
CA GLY A 149 13.35 7.14 2.47
C GLY A 149 13.18 8.12 3.62
N ASP A 150 14.10 9.04 3.79
CA ASP A 150 14.03 10.10 4.82
C ASP A 150 12.82 11.00 4.55
N ILE A 151 11.97 11.19 5.56
CA ILE A 151 10.73 11.97 5.47
C ILE A 151 10.49 12.79 6.74
N PRO A 152 9.70 13.86 6.71
CA PRO A 152 9.22 14.51 7.93
C PRO A 152 8.39 13.55 8.79
N CYS A 153 8.80 13.29 10.03
CA CYS A 153 8.15 12.39 10.98
C CYS A 153 8.02 13.02 12.37
N SER A 154 9.13 13.19 13.09
CA SER A 154 9.11 13.68 14.47
C SER A 154 8.57 15.11 14.62
N GLU A 155 8.93 15.97 13.68
CA GLU A 155 8.48 17.36 13.61
C GLU A 155 7.19 17.53 12.77
N ALA A 156 6.70 16.47 12.12
CA ALA A 156 5.55 16.54 11.24
C ALA A 156 4.22 16.70 11.99
N LEU A 157 3.19 17.14 11.25
CA LEU A 157 1.79 17.16 11.72
C LEU A 157 1.57 18.10 12.93
N GLN A 158 2.22 19.27 12.92
CA GLN A 158 2.07 20.31 13.94
C GLN A 158 1.31 21.54 13.43
N GLY A 159 0.75 21.47 12.22
CA GLY A 159 -0.05 22.55 11.62
C GLY A 159 0.72 23.86 11.51
N GLY A 160 0.08 24.95 11.95
CA GLY A 160 0.67 26.28 11.92
C GLY A 160 1.87 26.50 12.86
N ALA A 161 2.07 25.63 13.85
CA ALA A 161 3.16 25.77 14.81
C ALA A 161 4.55 25.47 14.18
N LEU A 162 4.61 24.53 13.23
CA LEU A 162 5.84 24.19 12.51
C LEU A 162 5.54 23.88 11.04
N LYS A 163 5.81 24.85 10.17
CA LYS A 163 5.51 24.78 8.73
C LYS A 163 6.63 24.13 7.89
N GLN A 164 7.82 24.03 8.42
CA GLN A 164 9.03 23.55 7.73
C GLN A 164 9.69 22.41 8.53
N PRO A 165 9.00 21.27 8.75
CA PRO A 165 9.56 20.15 9.48
C PRO A 165 10.80 19.61 8.74
N LYS A 166 11.80 19.20 9.50
CA LYS A 166 12.99 18.51 8.96
C LYS A 166 12.63 17.10 8.54
N LEU A 167 13.46 16.54 7.66
CA LEU A 167 13.40 15.12 7.37
C LEU A 167 14.09 14.36 8.51
N ASP A 168 13.41 13.35 9.01
CA ASP A 168 14.01 12.35 9.88
C ASP A 168 14.66 11.27 9.01
N THR A 169 15.75 10.69 9.49
CA THR A 169 16.40 9.58 8.81
C THR A 169 15.49 8.35 8.84
N GLN A 170 15.49 7.55 7.77
CA GLN A 170 14.72 6.31 7.72
C GLN A 170 15.08 5.38 8.89
N GLU A 171 16.35 5.35 9.32
CA GLU A 171 16.78 4.62 10.52
C GLU A 171 16.02 5.05 11.78
N SER A 172 15.87 6.35 12.01
CA SER A 172 15.15 6.88 13.17
C SER A 172 13.66 6.59 13.09
N ILE A 173 13.09 6.62 11.89
CA ILE A 173 11.69 6.29 11.64
C ILE A 173 11.42 4.80 11.91
N TYR A 174 12.32 3.89 11.49
CA TYR A 174 12.20 2.46 11.80
C TYR A 174 12.27 2.19 13.31
N LYS A 175 13.15 2.89 14.05
CA LYS A 175 13.16 2.83 15.52
C LYS A 175 11.82 3.26 16.12
N TYR A 176 11.21 4.30 15.58
CA TYR A 176 9.89 4.76 16.01
C TYR A 176 8.77 3.76 15.66
N ILE A 177 8.81 3.16 14.46
CA ILE A 177 7.87 2.10 14.04
C ILE A 177 7.92 0.92 15.01
N PHE A 178 9.10 0.44 15.37
CA PHE A 178 9.23 -0.66 16.34
C PHE A 178 8.75 -0.27 17.73
N ALA A 179 9.03 0.95 18.19
CA ALA A 179 8.50 1.44 19.46
C ALA A 179 6.96 1.50 19.46
N LEU A 180 6.34 1.98 18.37
CA LEU A 180 4.87 1.95 18.22
C LEU A 180 4.31 0.52 18.29
N LEU A 181 4.97 -0.45 17.67
CA LEU A 181 4.51 -1.84 17.65
C LEU A 181 4.72 -2.53 19.00
N ASP A 182 5.83 -2.26 19.69
CA ASP A 182 6.07 -2.76 21.05
C ASP A 182 5.01 -2.24 22.03
N ASP A 183 4.73 -0.95 21.97
CA ASP A 183 3.67 -0.32 22.76
C ASP A 183 2.28 -0.86 22.38
N ALA A 184 2.01 -1.08 21.09
CA ALA A 184 0.75 -1.65 20.63
C ALA A 184 0.53 -3.05 21.18
N ILE A 185 1.56 -3.93 21.11
CA ILE A 185 1.51 -5.29 21.67
C ILE A 185 1.20 -5.24 23.17
N ALA A 186 1.87 -4.37 23.93
CA ALA A 186 1.63 -4.21 25.36
C ALA A 186 0.19 -3.72 25.64
N ASN A 187 -0.27 -2.67 24.94
CA ASN A 187 -1.60 -2.11 25.10
C ASN A 187 -2.73 -3.08 24.73
N LEU A 188 -2.57 -3.81 23.60
CA LEU A 188 -3.56 -4.79 23.14
C LEU A 188 -3.59 -6.03 24.04
N THR A 189 -2.44 -6.44 24.61
CA THR A 189 -2.38 -7.50 25.64
C THR A 189 -3.15 -7.10 26.88
N GLU A 190 -3.00 -5.85 27.35
CA GLU A 190 -3.76 -5.32 28.47
C GLU A 190 -5.25 -5.23 28.15
N ALA A 191 -5.59 -4.71 26.96
CA ALA A 191 -6.98 -4.59 26.49
C ALA A 191 -7.67 -5.95 26.42
N LYS A 192 -7.01 -6.94 25.83
CA LYS A 192 -7.48 -8.34 25.78
C LYS A 192 -7.73 -8.90 27.17
N THR A 193 -6.74 -8.75 28.07
CA THR A 193 -6.83 -9.27 29.45
C THR A 193 -7.97 -8.66 30.24
N LYS A 194 -8.24 -7.35 30.02
CA LYS A 194 -9.32 -6.60 30.69
C LYS A 194 -10.66 -6.68 29.95
N GLY A 195 -10.75 -7.32 28.80
CA GLY A 195 -11.97 -7.41 28.01
C GLY A 195 -12.47 -6.03 27.54
N MET A 196 -11.55 -5.12 27.15
CA MET A 196 -11.93 -3.79 26.69
C MET A 196 -12.66 -3.86 25.35
N SER A 197 -13.69 -3.04 25.17
CA SER A 197 -14.50 -2.92 23.95
C SER A 197 -14.99 -1.49 23.77
N ASN A 198 -14.04 -0.54 23.70
CA ASN A 198 -14.37 0.89 23.61
C ASN A 198 -14.65 1.35 22.17
N VAL A 199 -14.20 0.60 21.17
CA VAL A 199 -14.28 0.96 19.75
C VAL A 199 -15.55 0.37 19.12
N GLY A 200 -15.84 -0.91 19.35
CA GLY A 200 -17.02 -1.60 18.84
C GLY A 200 -17.06 -1.61 17.31
N ASP A 201 -18.23 -1.38 16.73
CA ASP A 201 -18.50 -1.40 15.28
C ASP A 201 -17.76 -0.32 14.47
N GLN A 202 -17.03 0.59 15.12
CA GLN A 202 -16.16 1.55 14.43
C GLN A 202 -14.88 0.87 13.91
N ASP A 203 -14.53 -0.28 14.46
CA ASP A 203 -13.44 -1.12 13.95
C ASP A 203 -13.93 -2.02 12.81
N LEU A 204 -13.68 -1.57 11.59
CA LEU A 204 -14.09 -2.26 10.36
C LEU A 204 -13.20 -3.47 9.98
N LEU A 205 -12.10 -3.71 10.71
CA LEU A 205 -11.25 -4.87 10.45
C LEU A 205 -11.67 -6.07 11.29
N TYR A 206 -11.85 -5.90 12.59
CA TYR A 206 -12.00 -7.00 13.51
C TYR A 206 -13.15 -6.83 14.53
N GLY A 207 -13.96 -5.75 14.42
CA GLY A 207 -15.08 -5.52 15.33
C GLY A 207 -14.67 -5.38 16.80
N ASN A 208 -13.51 -4.81 17.07
CA ASN A 208 -12.89 -4.67 18.40
C ASN A 208 -12.39 -6.00 19.01
N ASP A 209 -12.05 -6.99 18.21
CA ASP A 209 -11.36 -8.18 18.71
C ASP A 209 -9.88 -7.87 18.99
N ASN A 210 -9.56 -7.63 20.26
CA ASN A 210 -8.21 -7.32 20.70
C ASN A 210 -7.22 -8.47 20.47
N SER A 211 -7.68 -9.72 20.35
CA SER A 211 -6.79 -10.87 20.03
C SER A 211 -6.34 -10.79 18.58
N LYS A 212 -7.25 -10.45 17.66
CA LYS A 212 -6.91 -10.27 16.26
C LYS A 212 -6.00 -9.06 16.04
N TRP A 213 -6.26 -7.94 16.73
CA TRP A 213 -5.36 -6.79 16.68
C TRP A 213 -3.97 -7.08 17.26
N LEU A 214 -3.89 -7.88 18.33
CA LEU A 214 -2.60 -8.33 18.87
C LEU A 214 -1.84 -9.19 17.84
N ALA A 215 -2.53 -10.13 17.20
CA ALA A 215 -1.96 -10.93 16.12
C ALA A 215 -1.49 -10.05 14.94
N ALA A 216 -2.28 -9.05 14.55
CA ALA A 216 -1.92 -8.08 13.52
C ALA A 216 -0.69 -7.24 13.89
N ALA A 217 -0.55 -6.83 15.17
CA ALA A 217 0.65 -6.11 15.63
C ALA A 217 1.93 -6.93 15.43
N HIS A 218 1.88 -8.23 15.77
CA HIS A 218 2.99 -9.16 15.51
C HIS A 218 3.25 -9.35 14.02
N ALA A 219 2.21 -9.51 13.19
CA ALA A 219 2.35 -9.65 11.74
C ALA A 219 3.00 -8.42 11.09
N VAL A 220 2.57 -7.21 11.44
CA VAL A 220 3.17 -5.95 10.98
C VAL A 220 4.63 -5.83 11.42
N LYS A 221 4.92 -6.24 12.66
CA LYS A 221 6.29 -6.23 13.18
C LYS A 221 7.19 -7.23 12.44
N ALA A 222 6.65 -8.41 12.09
CA ALA A 222 7.37 -9.40 11.28
C ALA A 222 7.75 -8.83 9.89
N ARG A 223 6.82 -8.15 9.20
CA ARG A 223 7.07 -7.49 7.91
C ARG A 223 8.25 -6.51 8.03
N TYR A 224 8.20 -5.57 8.96
CA TYR A 224 9.24 -4.55 9.08
C TYR A 224 10.56 -5.10 9.64
N LYS A 225 10.54 -6.17 10.45
CA LYS A 225 11.77 -6.90 10.81
C LYS A 225 12.40 -7.56 9.58
N LEU A 226 11.60 -8.15 8.68
CA LEU A 226 12.12 -8.71 7.42
C LEU A 226 12.81 -7.65 6.56
N HIS A 227 12.24 -6.43 6.48
CA HIS A 227 12.85 -5.33 5.73
C HIS A 227 14.23 -4.96 6.26
N MET A 228 14.49 -5.12 7.56
CA MET A 228 15.78 -4.80 8.19
C MET A 228 16.94 -5.74 7.81
N MET A 229 16.72 -6.82 7.07
CA MET A 229 17.75 -7.85 6.78
C MET A 229 19.07 -7.30 6.24
N LYS A 230 19.06 -6.17 5.51
CA LYS A 230 20.30 -5.53 5.04
C LYS A 230 21.03 -4.76 6.14
N ARG A 231 20.33 -4.37 7.20
CA ARG A 231 20.83 -3.46 8.25
C ARG A 231 21.12 -4.13 9.58
N ASP A 232 20.41 -5.23 9.85
CA ASP A 232 20.50 -5.95 11.11
C ASP A 232 20.65 -7.45 10.85
N ALA A 233 21.71 -8.05 11.38
CA ALA A 233 21.99 -9.47 11.23
C ALA A 233 20.96 -10.38 11.97
N ASN A 234 20.26 -9.84 12.97
CA ASN A 234 19.24 -10.57 13.71
C ASN A 234 17.85 -10.45 13.08
N ALA A 235 17.67 -9.55 12.11
CA ALA A 235 16.38 -9.18 11.54
C ALA A 235 15.55 -10.39 11.07
N ALA A 236 16.19 -11.35 10.38
CA ALA A 236 15.51 -12.55 9.91
C ALA A 236 14.98 -13.42 11.06
N ALA A 237 15.80 -13.63 12.11
CA ALA A 237 15.39 -14.42 13.28
C ALA A 237 14.26 -13.72 14.05
N GLU A 238 14.35 -12.41 14.21
CA GLU A 238 13.30 -11.61 14.85
C GLU A 238 12.01 -11.60 14.02
N ALA A 239 12.11 -11.49 12.69
CA ALA A 239 10.95 -11.57 11.79
C ALA A 239 10.24 -12.94 11.89
N LEU A 240 11.00 -14.05 11.93
CA LEU A 240 10.45 -15.38 12.12
C LEU A 240 9.73 -15.52 13.47
N THR A 241 10.34 -14.98 14.53
CA THR A 241 9.74 -14.99 15.88
C THR A 241 8.41 -14.24 15.90
N GLU A 242 8.35 -13.05 15.31
CA GLU A 242 7.13 -12.25 15.26
C GLU A 242 6.08 -12.88 14.34
N ALA A 243 6.49 -13.46 13.20
CA ALA A 243 5.58 -14.18 12.30
C ALA A 243 4.94 -15.38 13.00
N GLN A 244 5.74 -16.17 13.73
CA GLN A 244 5.23 -17.29 14.53
C GLN A 244 4.27 -16.80 15.63
N ALA A 245 4.61 -15.71 16.33
CA ALA A 245 3.75 -15.12 17.34
C ALA A 245 2.40 -14.64 16.76
N ALA A 246 2.40 -14.10 15.55
CA ALA A 246 1.17 -13.73 14.83
C ALA A 246 0.29 -14.95 14.56
N ILE A 247 0.88 -16.04 14.05
CA ILE A 247 0.16 -17.30 13.76
C ILE A 247 -0.37 -17.92 15.06
N ASP A 248 0.44 -17.99 16.12
CA ASP A 248 0.04 -18.54 17.41
C ASP A 248 -1.08 -17.72 18.09
N ALA A 249 -1.13 -16.41 17.81
CA ALA A 249 -2.20 -15.53 18.25
C ALA A 249 -3.47 -15.60 17.37
N GLY A 250 -3.44 -16.37 16.27
CA GLY A 250 -4.58 -16.61 15.38
C GLY A 250 -4.75 -15.53 14.30
N PHE A 251 -3.64 -15.00 13.78
CA PHE A 251 -3.70 -14.02 12.67
C PHE A 251 -4.39 -14.63 11.43
N ASP A 252 -5.41 -13.96 10.94
CA ASP A 252 -6.19 -14.36 9.76
C ASP A 252 -6.19 -13.32 8.62
N GLY A 253 -5.34 -12.30 8.72
CA GLY A 253 -5.18 -11.21 7.76
C GLY A 253 -5.77 -9.88 8.24
N MET A 254 -5.18 -8.77 7.81
CA MET A 254 -5.79 -7.43 7.89
C MET A 254 -6.55 -7.20 6.59
N VAL A 255 -7.83 -7.55 6.58
CA VAL A 255 -8.67 -7.59 5.38
C VAL A 255 -9.85 -6.64 5.51
N LEU A 256 -10.00 -5.72 4.57
CA LEU A 256 -11.20 -4.90 4.43
C LEU A 256 -12.21 -5.64 3.56
N ASP A 257 -13.37 -5.94 4.13
CA ASP A 257 -14.51 -6.58 3.48
C ASP A 257 -15.79 -5.74 3.73
N ILE A 258 -15.75 -4.50 3.23
CA ILE A 258 -16.77 -3.48 3.49
C ILE A 258 -17.51 -3.05 2.23
N TYR A 259 -17.17 -3.64 1.10
CA TYR A 259 -17.68 -3.21 -0.21
C TYR A 259 -19.06 -3.80 -0.50
N ASP A 260 -19.98 -2.96 -0.97
CA ASP A 260 -21.33 -3.37 -1.36
C ASP A 260 -21.54 -3.47 -2.87
N GLY A 261 -20.50 -3.14 -3.65
CA GLY A 261 -20.52 -3.21 -5.11
C GLY A 261 -21.15 -2.02 -5.81
N THR A 262 -21.60 -1.01 -5.08
CA THR A 262 -22.05 0.25 -5.67
C THR A 262 -20.86 1.09 -6.13
N GLU A 263 -21.09 2.04 -7.05
CA GLU A 263 -20.02 2.97 -7.51
C GLU A 263 -19.37 3.74 -6.35
N SER A 264 -20.11 3.99 -5.28
CA SER A 264 -19.61 4.72 -4.10
C SER A 264 -18.86 3.85 -3.11
N LEU A 265 -19.01 2.52 -3.18
CA LEU A 265 -18.41 1.59 -2.23
C LEU A 265 -17.96 0.29 -2.93
N MET A 266 -17.18 0.43 -3.99
CA MET A 266 -16.47 -0.69 -4.60
C MET A 266 -14.99 -0.71 -4.18
N SER A 267 -14.35 -1.88 -4.29
CA SER A 267 -12.95 -2.03 -3.90
C SER A 267 -12.03 -1.07 -4.70
N PRO A 268 -10.92 -0.58 -4.12
CA PRO A 268 -10.08 0.46 -4.75
C PRO A 268 -9.58 0.10 -6.15
N TRP A 269 -9.11 -1.11 -6.36
CA TRP A 269 -8.66 -1.58 -7.67
C TRP A 269 -9.81 -1.65 -8.69
N GLN A 270 -10.98 -2.10 -8.27
CA GLN A 270 -12.18 -2.15 -9.12
C GLN A 270 -12.64 -0.74 -9.47
N ALA A 271 -12.71 0.17 -8.49
CA ALA A 271 -13.05 1.56 -8.71
C ALA A 271 -12.07 2.26 -9.67
N PHE A 272 -10.79 1.95 -9.54
CA PHE A 272 -9.77 2.48 -10.44
C PHE A 272 -9.95 1.97 -11.86
N GLN A 273 -10.10 0.67 -12.06
CA GLN A 273 -10.29 0.07 -13.39
C GLN A 273 -11.61 0.53 -14.03
N TYR A 274 -12.70 0.56 -13.24
CA TYR A 274 -14.01 1.05 -13.70
C TYR A 274 -13.93 2.46 -14.27
N SER A 275 -13.13 3.34 -13.65
CA SER A 275 -13.02 4.73 -14.07
C SER A 275 -11.96 4.97 -15.16
N ARG A 276 -11.03 4.03 -15.41
CA ARG A 276 -9.82 4.31 -16.20
C ARG A 276 -9.50 3.30 -17.30
N ASP A 277 -9.74 2.02 -17.09
CA ASP A 277 -9.37 0.93 -18.03
C ASP A 277 -7.89 0.98 -18.47
N TYR A 278 -6.98 1.08 -17.49
CA TYR A 278 -5.55 1.31 -17.75
C TYR A 278 -4.67 0.08 -17.62
N CYS A 279 -5.24 -1.09 -17.34
CA CYS A 279 -4.49 -2.27 -16.92
C CYS A 279 -4.71 -3.49 -17.80
N ALA A 280 -3.62 -4.17 -18.14
CA ALA A 280 -3.62 -5.51 -18.71
C ALA A 280 -2.64 -6.42 -17.94
N CYS A 281 -2.72 -7.74 -18.17
CA CYS A 281 -1.75 -8.70 -17.66
C CYS A 281 -0.43 -8.59 -18.39
N THR A 282 0.68 -8.96 -17.73
CA THR A 282 2.01 -8.97 -18.33
C THR A 282 2.45 -10.37 -18.74
N THR A 283 3.34 -10.44 -19.73
CA THR A 283 4.05 -11.68 -20.08
C THR A 283 4.99 -12.16 -18.97
N THR A 284 5.48 -11.27 -18.10
CA THR A 284 6.31 -11.65 -16.95
C THR A 284 5.52 -12.55 -15.99
N VAL A 285 4.32 -12.13 -15.56
CA VAL A 285 3.45 -12.96 -14.71
C VAL A 285 3.03 -14.24 -15.45
N GLN A 286 2.57 -14.12 -16.70
CA GLN A 286 2.10 -15.26 -17.48
C GLN A 286 3.19 -16.34 -17.62
N SER A 287 4.43 -15.95 -17.93
CA SER A 287 5.54 -16.91 -18.08
C SER A 287 5.84 -17.65 -16.78
N LEU A 288 5.84 -16.94 -15.64
CA LEU A 288 6.07 -17.54 -14.32
C LEU A 288 4.99 -18.57 -13.97
N LEU A 289 3.72 -18.27 -14.28
CA LEU A 289 2.59 -19.17 -14.07
C LEU A 289 2.69 -20.40 -14.98
N LYS A 290 2.91 -20.20 -16.29
CA LYS A 290 3.02 -21.28 -17.28
C LYS A 290 4.20 -22.22 -17.02
N ASP A 291 5.36 -21.68 -16.70
CA ASP A 291 6.56 -22.46 -16.37
C ASP A 291 6.39 -23.41 -15.18
N ARG A 292 5.42 -23.12 -14.32
CA ARG A 292 5.10 -23.89 -13.11
C ARG A 292 3.83 -24.71 -13.25
N GLN A 293 3.13 -24.60 -14.38
CA GLN A 293 1.78 -25.14 -14.52
C GLN A 293 0.88 -24.71 -13.34
N ASP A 294 0.99 -23.44 -12.99
CA ASP A 294 0.38 -22.86 -11.79
C ASP A 294 -1.15 -22.78 -11.94
N PRO A 295 -1.91 -23.35 -11.01
CA PRO A 295 -3.38 -23.36 -11.13
C PRO A 295 -4.01 -21.97 -11.03
N ARG A 296 -3.25 -20.94 -10.61
CA ARG A 296 -3.71 -19.54 -10.57
C ARG A 296 -3.79 -18.89 -11.94
N GLU A 297 -3.22 -19.46 -13.01
CA GLU A 297 -3.24 -18.83 -14.34
C GLU A 297 -4.67 -18.49 -14.75
N ASN A 298 -5.60 -19.43 -14.66
CA ASN A 298 -7.00 -19.23 -15.05
C ASN A 298 -7.79 -18.33 -14.07
N VAL A 299 -7.23 -18.06 -12.89
CA VAL A 299 -7.81 -17.18 -11.88
C VAL A 299 -7.27 -15.75 -12.02
N TYR A 300 -6.00 -15.61 -12.41
CA TYR A 300 -5.35 -14.31 -12.56
C TYR A 300 -5.55 -13.68 -13.93
N ILE A 301 -5.63 -14.47 -14.99
CA ILE A 301 -5.66 -13.97 -16.36
C ILE A 301 -7.01 -14.25 -17.00
N TYR A 302 -7.69 -13.19 -17.40
CA TYR A 302 -8.86 -13.26 -18.25
C TYR A 302 -8.43 -13.02 -19.70
N TYR A 303 -8.49 -14.08 -20.49
CA TYR A 303 -8.21 -14.02 -21.91
C TYR A 303 -9.46 -13.51 -22.63
N TYR A 304 -9.51 -12.21 -22.78
CA TYR A 304 -10.64 -11.48 -23.33
C TYR A 304 -10.29 -11.00 -24.74
N SER A 305 -11.12 -11.30 -25.75
CA SER A 305 -11.04 -10.64 -27.04
C SER A 305 -11.85 -9.33 -26.99
N ALA A 306 -11.23 -8.21 -27.37
CA ALA A 306 -11.96 -6.94 -27.53
C ALA A 306 -12.99 -7.14 -28.66
N GLY A 307 -14.26 -7.26 -28.25
CA GLY A 307 -15.35 -7.72 -29.10
C GLY A 307 -15.58 -9.21 -28.90
N ASP A 308 -16.17 -9.59 -27.76
CA ASP A 308 -16.68 -10.96 -27.53
C ASP A 308 -17.68 -11.42 -28.61
N GLU A 309 -17.97 -10.55 -29.57
CA GLU A 309 -18.83 -10.78 -30.72
C GLU A 309 -18.05 -11.20 -32.00
N MET A 310 -16.69 -11.14 -31.98
CA MET A 310 -15.91 -11.57 -33.15
C MET A 310 -15.74 -13.09 -33.12
N ASP A 311 -16.25 -13.73 -34.15
CA ASP A 311 -16.02 -15.16 -34.38
C ASP A 311 -14.50 -15.40 -34.47
N PRO A 312 -13.92 -16.37 -33.71
CA PRO A 312 -12.52 -16.78 -33.93
C PRO A 312 -12.16 -17.16 -35.36
N ALA A 313 -13.15 -17.45 -36.20
CA ALA A 313 -12.99 -17.70 -37.64
C ALA A 313 -12.92 -16.39 -38.46
N ASP A 314 -13.20 -15.23 -37.89
CA ASP A 314 -13.07 -13.94 -38.56
C ASP A 314 -11.59 -13.67 -38.90
N PRO A 315 -11.26 -13.31 -40.17
CA PRO A 315 -9.88 -13.02 -40.56
C PRO A 315 -9.25 -11.83 -39.79
N ASP A 316 -10.07 -10.97 -39.19
CA ASP A 316 -9.61 -9.85 -38.38
C ASP A 316 -9.54 -10.20 -36.86
N TYR A 317 -9.93 -11.43 -36.46
CA TYR A 317 -9.83 -11.88 -35.08
C TYR A 317 -8.38 -11.94 -34.62
N GLN A 318 -8.10 -11.32 -33.50
CA GLN A 318 -6.81 -11.40 -32.84
C GLN A 318 -6.96 -12.07 -31.47
N ALA A 319 -6.26 -13.17 -31.27
CA ALA A 319 -6.24 -13.85 -29.98
C ALA A 319 -5.73 -12.92 -28.87
N PRO A 320 -6.37 -12.91 -27.69
CA PRO A 320 -5.92 -12.10 -26.58
C PRO A 320 -4.51 -12.51 -26.10
N VAL A 321 -3.66 -11.52 -25.86
CA VAL A 321 -2.27 -11.70 -25.43
C VAL A 321 -1.97 -10.90 -24.19
N CYS A 322 -1.00 -11.34 -23.39
CA CYS A 322 -0.47 -10.52 -22.30
C CYS A 322 0.49 -9.46 -22.83
N GLY A 323 0.52 -8.30 -22.18
CA GLY A 323 1.38 -7.19 -22.56
C GLY A 323 2.86 -7.49 -22.33
N ILE A 324 3.69 -7.19 -23.32
CA ILE A 324 5.15 -7.29 -23.20
C ILE A 324 5.66 -6.02 -22.51
N PRO A 325 6.27 -6.10 -21.32
CA PRO A 325 6.71 -4.91 -20.59
C PRO A 325 7.64 -4.02 -21.43
N GLY A 326 7.30 -2.72 -21.49
CA GLY A 326 8.07 -1.71 -22.23
C GLY A 326 7.86 -1.69 -23.74
N ASP A 327 6.95 -2.49 -24.28
CA ASP A 327 6.60 -2.45 -25.70
C ASP A 327 5.74 -1.22 -26.02
N GLU A 328 6.34 -0.29 -26.78
CA GLU A 328 5.68 0.95 -27.20
C GLU A 328 4.56 0.71 -28.21
N THR A 329 4.68 -0.36 -29.02
CA THR A 329 3.72 -0.64 -30.08
C THR A 329 2.39 -1.12 -29.51
N MET A 330 2.42 -1.92 -28.44
CA MET A 330 1.23 -2.38 -27.73
C MET A 330 0.49 -1.25 -26.99
N ALA A 331 1.16 -0.10 -26.76
CA ALA A 331 0.56 1.07 -26.13
C ALA A 331 -0.37 1.85 -27.05
N VAL A 332 -0.06 1.85 -28.34
CA VAL A 332 -0.72 2.70 -29.33
C VAL A 332 -1.97 2.03 -29.91
N LEU A 333 -2.12 0.74 -29.70
CA LEU A 333 -3.09 -0.11 -30.39
C LEU A 333 -4.40 -0.25 -29.59
N SER A 334 -4.92 0.85 -29.03
CA SER A 334 -6.30 0.87 -28.60
C SER A 334 -7.22 0.54 -29.77
N GLY A 335 -7.80 -0.64 -29.78
CA GLY A 335 -8.77 -1.12 -30.77
C GLY A 335 -8.25 -2.14 -31.78
N ALA A 336 -6.94 -2.38 -31.90
CA ALA A 336 -6.38 -3.37 -32.83
C ALA A 336 -5.79 -4.60 -32.13
N TRP A 337 -5.58 -4.57 -30.81
CA TRP A 337 -5.04 -5.69 -30.04
C TRP A 337 -5.96 -6.05 -28.89
N SER A 338 -6.24 -7.32 -28.77
CA SER A 338 -6.93 -7.87 -27.62
C SER A 338 -5.90 -8.17 -26.54
N LEU A 339 -5.82 -7.33 -25.50
CA LEU A 339 -4.96 -7.56 -24.35
C LEU A 339 -5.71 -8.34 -23.27
N SER A 340 -5.06 -9.38 -22.75
CA SER A 340 -5.59 -10.13 -21.61
C SER A 340 -5.66 -9.24 -20.36
N ALA A 341 -6.81 -9.20 -19.70
CA ALA A 341 -7.00 -8.41 -18.50
C ALA A 341 -6.70 -9.21 -17.22
N PRO A 342 -6.29 -8.55 -16.14
CA PRO A 342 -6.35 -9.15 -14.82
C PRO A 342 -7.80 -9.51 -14.49
N LYS A 343 -8.07 -10.78 -14.17
CA LYS A 343 -9.43 -11.27 -14.02
C LYS A 343 -10.22 -10.54 -12.93
N TRP A 344 -9.57 -10.16 -11.85
CA TRP A 344 -10.18 -9.39 -10.76
C TRP A 344 -10.51 -7.93 -11.11
N LEU A 345 -10.14 -7.47 -12.30
CA LEU A 345 -10.42 -6.13 -12.83
C LEU A 345 -11.35 -6.14 -14.05
N THR A 346 -11.88 -7.32 -14.45
CA THR A 346 -12.71 -7.42 -15.65
C THR A 346 -14.14 -6.94 -15.42
N TYR A 347 -14.79 -6.56 -16.54
CA TYR A 347 -16.21 -6.21 -16.60
C TYR A 347 -17.00 -7.37 -17.19
N ASN A 348 -18.31 -7.40 -16.96
CA ASN A 348 -19.16 -8.33 -17.68
C ASN A 348 -19.29 -7.92 -19.16
N ALA A 349 -19.66 -8.89 -20.02
CA ALA A 349 -19.79 -8.67 -21.46
C ALA A 349 -20.82 -7.59 -21.87
N ALA A 350 -21.73 -7.22 -20.96
CA ALA A 350 -22.70 -6.14 -21.18
C ALA A 350 -22.12 -4.76 -20.89
N GLY A 351 -20.87 -4.65 -20.37
CA GLY A 351 -20.25 -3.37 -20.02
C GLY A 351 -20.86 -2.70 -18.80
N ASP A 352 -21.68 -3.44 -18.01
CA ASP A 352 -22.45 -2.80 -16.94
C ASP A 352 -21.61 -2.89 -15.69
N TYR A 353 -21.16 -3.37 -14.91
CA TYR A 353 -20.40 -3.33 -13.68
C TYR A 353 -19.16 -4.25 -13.66
N PRO A 354 -18.14 -3.90 -12.87
CA PRO A 354 -17.05 -4.84 -12.61
C PRO A 354 -17.58 -6.18 -12.11
N LEU A 355 -16.97 -7.28 -12.55
CA LEU A 355 -17.38 -8.63 -12.13
C LEU A 355 -17.18 -8.88 -10.63
N TYR A 356 -16.25 -8.14 -10.02
CA TYR A 356 -15.84 -8.36 -8.63
C TYR A 356 -15.77 -7.07 -7.81
N PRO A 357 -16.84 -6.25 -7.81
CA PRO A 357 -16.82 -4.94 -7.15
C PRO A 357 -16.71 -5.04 -5.62
N THR A 358 -17.04 -6.19 -5.06
CA THR A 358 -16.97 -6.51 -3.63
C THR A 358 -15.70 -7.30 -3.27
N ALA A 359 -14.70 -7.34 -4.15
CA ALA A 359 -13.44 -8.01 -3.85
C ALA A 359 -12.75 -7.35 -2.66
N THR A 360 -12.40 -8.17 -1.66
CA THR A 360 -11.74 -7.72 -0.44
C THR A 360 -10.40 -7.05 -0.72
N THR A 361 -9.95 -6.15 0.16
CA THR A 361 -8.63 -5.52 0.10
C THR A 361 -7.77 -6.02 1.25
N HIS A 362 -6.62 -6.61 0.94
CA HIS A 362 -5.65 -7.05 1.94
C HIS A 362 -4.63 -5.93 2.22
N ILE A 363 -4.59 -5.48 3.47
CA ILE A 363 -3.55 -4.55 3.98
C ILE A 363 -2.30 -5.36 4.35
N LEU A 364 -2.50 -6.52 4.95
CA LEU A 364 -1.52 -7.54 5.23
C LEU A 364 -2.21 -8.90 5.23
N SER A 365 -1.84 -9.77 4.29
CA SER A 365 -2.48 -11.07 4.13
C SER A 365 -1.90 -12.13 5.07
N LEU A 366 -2.69 -13.15 5.38
CA LEU A 366 -2.20 -14.37 6.06
C LEU A 366 -1.13 -15.06 5.20
N SER A 367 -1.29 -15.02 3.88
CA SER A 367 -0.35 -15.55 2.92
C SER A 367 1.05 -14.94 3.10
N GLU A 368 1.14 -13.61 3.25
CA GLU A 368 2.42 -12.93 3.44
C GLU A 368 3.16 -13.40 4.71
N VAL A 369 2.45 -13.55 5.83
CA VAL A 369 3.07 -14.01 7.09
C VAL A 369 3.69 -15.39 6.93
N TYR A 370 2.98 -16.32 6.27
CA TYR A 370 3.55 -17.63 5.98
C TYR A 370 4.70 -17.56 4.96
N PHE A 371 4.69 -16.65 4.00
CA PHE A 371 5.82 -16.43 3.11
C PHE A 371 7.05 -15.87 3.83
N ILE A 372 6.87 -14.98 4.82
CA ILE A 372 7.98 -14.54 5.69
C ILE A 372 8.61 -15.74 6.39
N MET A 373 7.81 -16.64 6.95
CA MET A 373 8.31 -17.85 7.59
C MET A 373 9.04 -18.76 6.59
N ALA A 374 8.43 -19.05 5.44
CA ALA A 374 9.00 -19.90 4.40
C ALA A 374 10.32 -19.34 3.85
N GLU A 375 10.41 -18.04 3.60
CA GLU A 375 11.63 -17.39 3.14
C GLU A 375 12.77 -17.56 4.14
N ILE A 376 12.51 -17.29 5.42
CA ILE A 376 13.55 -17.36 6.46
C ILE A 376 13.99 -18.80 6.69
N GLN A 377 13.06 -19.76 6.70
CA GLN A 377 13.37 -21.20 6.78
C GLN A 377 14.25 -21.63 5.60
N ALA A 378 13.88 -21.26 4.37
CA ALA A 378 14.66 -21.55 3.18
C ALA A 378 16.08 -20.94 3.24
N ARG A 379 16.21 -19.68 3.67
CA ARG A 379 17.51 -19.00 3.83
C ARG A 379 18.40 -19.65 4.88
N ASN A 380 17.81 -20.24 5.91
CA ASN A 380 18.52 -20.94 6.97
C ASN A 380 18.83 -22.40 6.60
N GLY A 381 18.47 -22.87 5.39
CA GLY A 381 18.62 -24.26 4.97
C GLY A 381 17.70 -25.24 5.67
N ALA A 382 16.64 -24.74 6.31
CA ALA A 382 15.59 -25.55 6.91
C ALA A 382 14.51 -25.91 5.88
N ASP A 383 13.73 -26.94 6.16
CA ASP A 383 12.57 -27.28 5.34
C ASP A 383 11.51 -26.18 5.43
N CYS A 384 11.19 -25.57 4.29
CA CYS A 384 10.19 -24.52 4.16
C CYS A 384 8.85 -25.00 3.57
N THR A 385 8.72 -26.30 3.27
CA THR A 385 7.62 -26.87 2.49
C THR A 385 6.26 -26.64 3.16
N GLU A 386 6.17 -26.82 4.48
CA GLU A 386 4.93 -26.62 5.22
C GLU A 386 4.50 -25.15 5.23
N SER A 387 5.41 -24.23 5.54
CA SER A 387 5.11 -22.79 5.53
C SER A 387 4.76 -22.30 4.12
N LEU A 388 5.48 -22.78 3.09
CA LEU A 388 5.18 -22.48 1.70
C LEU A 388 3.79 -22.99 1.28
N SER A 389 3.43 -24.21 1.68
CA SER A 389 2.11 -24.78 1.41
C SER A 389 1.00 -23.98 2.10
N SER A 390 1.23 -23.57 3.35
CA SER A 390 0.30 -22.73 4.10
C SER A 390 0.12 -21.34 3.45
N ALA A 391 1.21 -20.72 3.00
CA ALA A 391 1.18 -19.45 2.29
C ALA A 391 0.36 -19.54 1.00
N ILE A 392 0.61 -20.55 0.17
CA ILE A 392 -0.10 -20.77 -1.09
C ILE A 392 -1.57 -21.11 -0.81
N ASN A 393 -1.87 -21.91 0.21
CA ASN A 393 -3.24 -22.23 0.59
C ASN A 393 -4.03 -20.99 1.03
N ALA A 394 -3.42 -20.10 1.81
CA ALA A 394 -4.03 -18.83 2.18
C ALA A 394 -4.34 -17.99 0.92
N ASN A 395 -3.36 -17.84 0.02
CA ASN A 395 -3.57 -17.14 -1.25
C ASN A 395 -4.68 -17.78 -2.11
N PHE A 396 -4.71 -19.12 -2.24
CA PHE A 396 -5.76 -19.81 -2.98
C PHE A 396 -7.16 -19.52 -2.40
N ASN A 397 -7.27 -19.44 -1.07
CA ASN A 397 -8.52 -19.08 -0.41
C ASN A 397 -8.93 -17.63 -0.69
N ASP A 398 -7.98 -16.71 -0.75
CA ASP A 398 -8.23 -15.29 -1.01
C ASP A 398 -8.73 -15.05 -2.44
N ILE A 399 -8.25 -15.85 -3.41
CA ILE A 399 -8.54 -15.64 -4.84
C ILE A 399 -9.63 -16.56 -5.40
N LYS A 400 -10.15 -17.52 -4.64
CA LYS A 400 -11.16 -18.47 -5.12
C LYS A 400 -12.44 -17.82 -5.63
N THR A 401 -12.74 -16.60 -5.22
CA THR A 401 -13.88 -15.82 -5.72
C THR A 401 -13.74 -15.49 -7.20
N PHE A 402 -12.52 -15.39 -7.73
CA PHE A 402 -12.25 -15.01 -9.12
C PHE A 402 -12.23 -16.22 -10.07
N GLY A 403 -12.22 -17.44 -9.56
CA GLY A 403 -12.23 -18.65 -10.37
C GLY A 403 -11.89 -19.91 -9.58
N SER A 404 -12.05 -21.05 -10.24
CA SER A 404 -11.77 -22.35 -9.63
C SER A 404 -10.28 -22.67 -9.71
N ILE A 405 -9.74 -23.15 -8.59
CA ILE A 405 -8.39 -23.70 -8.50
C ILE A 405 -8.54 -25.23 -8.49
N SER A 406 -7.93 -25.89 -9.47
CA SER A 406 -8.12 -27.32 -9.72
C SER A 406 -7.26 -28.24 -8.85
N GLN A 407 -6.38 -27.69 -8.03
CA GLN A 407 -5.37 -28.42 -7.29
C GLN A 407 -5.26 -27.84 -5.86
N SER A 408 -5.02 -28.67 -4.88
CA SER A 408 -4.71 -28.20 -3.52
C SER A 408 -3.32 -27.56 -3.46
N ALA A 409 -3.10 -26.68 -2.49
CA ALA A 409 -1.78 -26.05 -2.28
C ALA A 409 -0.68 -27.08 -2.03
N SER A 410 -0.97 -28.14 -1.25
CA SER A 410 0.01 -29.19 -0.97
C SER A 410 0.38 -30.01 -2.21
N GLU A 411 -0.57 -30.36 -3.06
CA GLU A 411 -0.30 -31.04 -4.34
C GLU A 411 0.51 -30.15 -5.28
N TYR A 412 0.17 -28.85 -5.35
CA TYR A 412 0.90 -27.90 -6.15
C TYR A 412 2.36 -27.73 -5.65
N VAL A 413 2.57 -27.55 -4.34
CA VAL A 413 3.92 -27.45 -3.76
C VAL A 413 4.72 -28.73 -4.00
N ALA A 414 4.09 -29.92 -3.89
CA ALA A 414 4.75 -31.17 -4.22
C ALA A 414 5.21 -31.22 -5.69
N SER A 415 4.46 -30.65 -6.63
CA SER A 415 4.85 -30.54 -8.04
C SER A 415 6.07 -29.62 -8.25
N LEU A 416 6.33 -28.69 -7.35
CA LEU A 416 7.47 -27.79 -7.36
C LEU A 416 8.74 -28.36 -6.69
N SER A 417 8.71 -29.59 -6.20
CA SER A 417 9.78 -30.21 -5.41
C SER A 417 11.17 -30.10 -6.03
N SER A 418 11.30 -30.28 -7.35
CA SER A 418 12.57 -30.10 -8.06
C SER A 418 13.10 -28.66 -7.99
N ARG A 419 12.21 -27.65 -8.13
CA ARG A 419 12.58 -26.22 -8.06
C ARG A 419 12.96 -25.82 -6.63
N ILE A 420 12.22 -26.34 -5.65
CA ILE A 420 12.50 -26.11 -4.23
C ILE A 420 13.84 -26.74 -3.85
N SER A 421 14.13 -27.94 -4.35
CA SER A 421 15.42 -28.61 -4.11
C SER A 421 16.60 -27.88 -4.77
N ASP A 422 16.40 -27.28 -5.94
CA ASP A 422 17.44 -26.52 -6.67
C ASP A 422 17.74 -25.19 -5.96
N ASN A 423 16.70 -24.39 -5.70
CA ASN A 423 16.84 -23.11 -5.01
C ASN A 423 15.56 -22.77 -4.22
N PRO A 424 15.48 -23.16 -2.95
CA PRO A 424 14.28 -22.97 -2.15
C PRO A 424 13.92 -21.50 -1.94
N VAL A 425 14.90 -20.63 -1.74
CA VAL A 425 14.66 -19.19 -1.56
C VAL A 425 14.06 -18.60 -2.83
N LYS A 426 14.62 -18.92 -4.00
CA LYS A 426 14.09 -18.43 -5.28
C LYS A 426 12.65 -18.86 -5.47
N GLU A 427 12.33 -20.12 -5.24
CA GLU A 427 10.97 -20.61 -5.46
C GLU A 427 9.98 -19.97 -4.47
N VAL A 428 10.34 -19.82 -3.19
CA VAL A 428 9.52 -19.08 -2.21
C VAL A 428 9.26 -17.65 -2.68
N MET A 429 10.29 -16.93 -3.13
CA MET A 429 10.16 -15.54 -3.58
C MET A 429 9.31 -15.42 -4.85
N VAL A 430 9.40 -16.38 -5.78
CA VAL A 430 8.54 -16.41 -6.98
C VAL A 430 7.08 -16.66 -6.57
N GLN A 431 6.84 -17.60 -5.66
CA GLN A 431 5.50 -17.88 -5.17
C GLN A 431 4.90 -16.69 -4.42
N LYS A 432 5.70 -15.98 -3.62
CA LYS A 432 5.29 -14.73 -2.95
C LYS A 432 4.93 -13.65 -3.96
N TYR A 433 5.78 -13.42 -4.98
CA TYR A 433 5.51 -12.49 -6.07
C TYR A 433 4.17 -12.79 -6.77
N LEU A 434 3.91 -14.05 -7.10
CA LEU A 434 2.65 -14.46 -7.74
C LEU A 434 1.45 -14.28 -6.80
N SER A 435 1.60 -14.52 -5.52
CA SER A 435 0.53 -14.34 -4.53
C SER A 435 0.14 -12.88 -4.33
N GLN A 436 1.09 -11.96 -4.52
CA GLN A 436 0.91 -10.52 -4.34
C GLN A 436 0.51 -9.77 -5.64
N CYS A 437 0.11 -10.47 -6.69
CA CYS A 437 -0.30 -9.83 -7.95
C CYS A 437 -1.59 -9.02 -7.83
N ARG A 438 -2.52 -9.42 -6.95
CA ARG A 438 -3.81 -8.75 -6.74
C ARG A 438 -3.75 -7.66 -5.68
N ASP A 439 -3.12 -7.95 -4.57
CA ASP A 439 -2.92 -7.08 -3.41
C ASP A 439 -1.45 -7.11 -2.99
N GLU A 440 -1.03 -6.18 -2.16
CA GLU A 440 0.32 -6.13 -1.57
C GLU A 440 1.45 -5.90 -2.60
N GLN A 441 1.16 -5.27 -3.74
CA GLN A 441 2.18 -4.95 -4.75
C GLN A 441 3.29 -4.02 -4.20
N VAL A 442 2.99 -3.23 -3.17
CA VAL A 442 3.95 -2.44 -2.41
C VAL A 442 5.01 -3.36 -1.78
N GLU A 443 4.58 -4.48 -1.20
CA GLU A 443 5.50 -5.45 -0.59
C GLU A 443 6.30 -6.22 -1.65
N THR A 444 5.71 -6.54 -2.79
CA THR A 444 6.47 -7.07 -3.94
C THR A 444 7.59 -6.10 -4.37
N TYR A 445 7.31 -4.80 -4.41
CA TYR A 445 8.32 -3.78 -4.74
C TYR A 445 9.41 -3.68 -3.66
N ASN A 446 9.03 -3.80 -2.38
CA ASN A 446 9.96 -3.86 -1.27
C ASN A 446 10.85 -5.11 -1.34
N ASP A 447 10.28 -6.28 -1.64
CA ASP A 447 11.01 -7.55 -1.76
C ASP A 447 12.03 -7.53 -2.90
N ILE A 448 11.67 -6.99 -4.07
CA ILE A 448 12.61 -6.83 -5.19
C ILE A 448 13.78 -5.93 -4.78
N ARG A 449 13.53 -4.80 -4.11
CA ARG A 449 14.56 -3.88 -3.63
C ARG A 449 15.41 -4.49 -2.52
N ARG A 450 14.78 -5.22 -1.59
CA ARG A 450 15.46 -5.93 -0.49
C ARG A 450 16.38 -7.03 -1.03
N CYS A 451 15.90 -7.89 -1.92
CA CYS A 451 16.71 -8.93 -2.54
C CYS A 451 17.88 -8.32 -3.32
N LYS A 452 17.64 -7.28 -4.10
CA LYS A 452 18.71 -6.56 -4.82
C LYS A 452 19.76 -5.98 -3.88
N ALA A 453 19.36 -5.44 -2.72
CA ALA A 453 20.28 -4.94 -1.70
C ALA A 453 21.12 -6.08 -1.07
N LEU A 454 20.60 -7.31 -1.04
CA LEU A 454 21.31 -8.52 -0.59
C LEU A 454 22.19 -9.14 -1.70
N GLY A 455 22.16 -8.60 -2.91
CA GLY A 455 22.89 -9.13 -4.07
C GLY A 455 22.16 -10.29 -4.76
N GLU A 456 20.84 -10.38 -4.62
CA GLU A 456 19.98 -11.45 -5.13
C GLU A 456 19.00 -10.92 -6.17
N GLU A 457 18.69 -11.76 -7.17
CA GLU A 457 17.67 -11.48 -8.17
C GLU A 457 16.85 -12.76 -8.41
N PHE A 458 15.63 -12.78 -7.86
CA PHE A 458 14.74 -13.94 -8.00
C PHE A 458 13.65 -13.73 -9.05
N ILE A 459 13.25 -12.48 -9.27
CA ILE A 459 12.31 -12.08 -10.31
C ILE A 459 13.07 -11.32 -11.39
N THR A 460 13.10 -11.88 -12.60
CA THR A 460 13.72 -11.22 -13.75
C THR A 460 12.73 -10.26 -14.38
N LEU A 461 12.99 -8.96 -14.23
CA LEU A 461 12.22 -7.92 -14.87
C LEU A 461 12.68 -7.77 -16.34
N THR A 462 11.74 -7.85 -17.27
CA THR A 462 12.02 -7.96 -18.72
C THR A 462 11.92 -6.63 -19.48
N ASN A 463 11.43 -5.58 -18.83
CA ASN A 463 11.22 -4.28 -19.44
C ASN A 463 12.55 -3.65 -19.90
N PRO A 464 12.78 -3.49 -21.21
CA PRO A 464 14.03 -2.91 -21.72
C PRO A 464 14.20 -1.43 -21.32
N LYS A 465 13.12 -0.75 -20.95
CA LYS A 465 13.16 0.64 -20.48
C LYS A 465 13.73 0.79 -19.06
N ASN A 466 13.96 -0.32 -18.35
CA ASN A 466 14.66 -0.30 -17.06
C ASN A 466 16.10 0.21 -17.18
N MET A 467 16.64 0.27 -18.40
CA MET A 467 17.97 0.80 -18.68
C MET A 467 17.94 1.92 -19.74
N ASN A 468 18.84 2.89 -19.61
CA ASN A 468 19.14 3.87 -20.63
C ASN A 468 20.66 3.89 -20.81
N GLY A 469 21.17 3.16 -21.80
CA GLY A 469 22.59 2.85 -21.91
C GLY A 469 23.09 2.10 -20.66
N SER A 470 24.04 2.67 -19.94
CA SER A 470 24.57 2.11 -18.69
C SER A 470 23.83 2.56 -17.43
N SER A 471 22.85 3.46 -17.56
CA SER A 471 22.14 4.06 -16.42
C SER A 471 20.82 3.33 -16.14
N SER A 472 20.55 3.03 -14.86
CA SER A 472 19.27 2.48 -14.44
C SER A 472 18.14 3.50 -14.63
N ARG A 473 17.00 3.00 -15.08
CA ARG A 473 15.71 3.72 -15.12
C ARG A 473 14.64 3.02 -14.28
N TRP A 474 14.95 1.88 -13.71
CA TRP A 474 14.06 1.26 -12.75
C TRP A 474 14.12 2.06 -11.43
N PRO A 475 12.98 2.53 -10.89
CA PRO A 475 13.01 3.35 -9.70
C PRO A 475 13.43 2.54 -8.47
N LEU A 476 14.41 3.05 -7.73
CA LEU A 476 14.90 2.46 -6.48
C LEU A 476 14.12 2.99 -5.27
N ARG A 477 13.38 4.08 -5.47
CA ARG A 477 12.48 4.74 -4.52
C ARG A 477 11.54 5.67 -5.28
N LEU A 478 10.57 6.26 -4.60
CA LEU A 478 9.63 7.19 -5.20
C LEU A 478 9.99 8.65 -4.87
N PRO A 479 9.63 9.61 -5.73
CA PRO A 479 9.86 11.03 -5.49
C PRO A 479 8.92 11.56 -4.40
N TYR A 480 9.37 12.57 -3.65
CA TYR A 480 8.53 13.27 -2.69
C TYR A 480 7.31 13.91 -3.35
N GLY A 481 6.18 13.99 -2.62
CA GLY A 481 4.97 14.63 -3.13
C GLY A 481 5.12 16.15 -3.32
N ASN A 482 4.49 16.67 -4.37
CA ASN A 482 4.62 18.06 -4.79
C ASN A 482 4.22 19.07 -3.70
N SER A 483 3.23 18.77 -2.88
CA SER A 483 2.87 19.65 -1.75
C SER A 483 4.01 19.80 -0.75
N GLY A 484 4.74 18.72 -0.46
CA GLY A 484 5.95 18.77 0.35
C GLY A 484 7.06 19.58 -0.33
N VAL A 485 7.33 19.28 -1.61
CA VAL A 485 8.37 19.97 -2.41
C VAL A 485 8.10 21.49 -2.52
N SER A 486 6.84 21.89 -2.71
CA SER A 486 6.48 23.30 -2.88
C SER A 486 6.41 24.08 -1.57
N SER A 487 6.00 23.44 -0.47
CA SER A 487 5.73 24.13 0.80
C SER A 487 6.82 23.99 1.86
N ASN A 488 7.70 22.98 1.76
CA ASN A 488 8.76 22.71 2.73
C ASN A 488 10.15 22.75 2.06
N THR A 489 10.97 23.71 2.46
CA THR A 489 12.32 23.90 1.92
C THR A 489 13.21 22.67 2.15
N ASN A 490 13.10 22.01 3.30
CA ASN A 490 13.89 20.79 3.58
C ASN A 490 13.55 19.66 2.60
N VAL A 491 12.26 19.47 2.28
CA VAL A 491 11.80 18.48 1.30
C VAL A 491 12.22 18.87 -0.12
N ARG A 492 12.11 20.16 -0.47
CA ARG A 492 12.52 20.67 -1.78
C ARG A 492 14.01 20.48 -2.04
N GLU A 493 14.85 20.75 -1.06
CA GLU A 493 16.30 20.54 -1.16
C GLU A 493 16.63 19.05 -1.32
N ALA A 494 15.97 18.17 -0.58
CA ALA A 494 16.12 16.72 -0.71
C ALA A 494 15.60 16.17 -2.04
N TYR A 495 14.55 16.79 -2.62
CA TYR A 495 14.00 16.42 -3.92
C TYR A 495 14.93 16.80 -5.08
N GLY A 496 15.52 18.01 -5.04
CA GLY A 496 16.38 18.51 -6.13
C GLY A 496 15.66 18.51 -7.49
N ASP A 497 16.12 17.70 -8.43
CA ASP A 497 15.53 17.49 -9.75
C ASP A 497 14.69 16.17 -9.85
N GLY A 498 14.61 15.42 -8.77
CA GLY A 498 13.88 14.16 -8.70
C GLY A 498 14.63 12.93 -9.26
N LEU A 499 15.76 13.12 -9.96
CA LEU A 499 16.46 12.01 -10.63
C LEU A 499 17.12 11.02 -9.66
N TYR A 500 17.27 11.37 -8.39
CA TYR A 500 17.78 10.48 -7.35
C TYR A 500 16.98 9.17 -7.24
N VAL A 501 15.72 9.15 -7.67
CA VAL A 501 14.87 7.94 -7.65
C VAL A 501 15.48 6.78 -8.44
N PHE A 502 16.32 7.07 -9.43
CA PHE A 502 16.97 6.05 -10.26
C PHE A 502 18.34 5.60 -9.74
N SER A 503 18.95 6.33 -8.83
CA SER A 503 20.36 6.13 -8.42
C SER A 503 20.54 5.92 -6.91
N GLU A 504 19.58 6.34 -6.08
CA GLU A 504 19.70 6.31 -4.63
C GLU A 504 18.65 5.37 -4.01
N PRO A 505 19.02 4.14 -3.61
CA PRO A 505 18.13 3.31 -2.81
C PRO A 505 17.79 4.00 -1.48
N VAL A 506 16.65 3.66 -0.90
CA VAL A 506 16.35 4.04 0.49
C VAL A 506 17.29 3.35 1.46
N TRP A 507 17.51 3.95 2.66
CA TRP A 507 18.47 3.42 3.64
C TRP A 507 18.22 1.95 3.96
N ILE A 508 16.98 1.55 4.22
CA ILE A 508 16.64 0.17 4.59
C ILE A 508 17.12 -0.86 3.54
N PHE A 509 17.14 -0.50 2.27
CA PHE A 509 17.58 -1.32 1.15
C PHE A 509 18.97 -0.94 0.63
N GLY A 510 19.86 -0.51 1.50
CA GLY A 510 21.29 -0.33 1.23
C GLY A 510 21.72 1.08 0.86
N GLY A 511 20.83 2.03 0.76
CA GLY A 511 21.13 3.44 0.51
C GLY A 511 21.68 4.18 1.72
N THR A 512 21.81 5.49 1.58
CA THR A 512 22.33 6.38 2.64
C THR A 512 21.23 7.23 3.29
N ARG A 513 20.09 7.35 2.64
CA ARG A 513 18.94 8.13 3.12
C ARG A 513 17.62 7.52 2.67
#